data_60ec319d47bb73bf31b0dc370a961c8a
#
_entry.id   60ec319d47bb73bf31b0dc370a961c8a
#
_cell.length_a   1.000
_cell.length_b   1.000
_cell.length_c   1.000
_cell.angle_alpha   90.00
_cell.angle_beta   90.00
_cell.angle_gamma   90.00
#
_symmetry.space_group_name_H-M   'P 1'
#
loop_
_entity.id
_entity.type
_entity.pdbx_description
1 polymer ?
#
loop_
_entity_poly.entity_id
_entity_poly.type
_entity_poly.pdbx_seq_one_letter_code
_entity_poly.pdbx_strand_id
1 'polypeptide(L)'
;PFLMLGLFVVLMMAVTASLPAHMVTLLRENGLPPAWVIAIPAAIGAVQVLGRLLLYFFERHFDVHLANRLIPALIPVALLVLIAAPRDAAWQQTLVLLFVLLWGMGNGMLTIVKGTAIAQYVDQQHVASLNGALGIPLALARAGAPLGLGWLWSPQAGYSVGLWMLLLISVAGVAALVLAQKAAALRRA
;
A
#
# COMPACT_ATOMS: atom_id res chain seq x y z
N PRO A 1 -13.01 1.79 17.19
CA PRO A 1 -12.16 2.33 16.13
C PRO A 1 -10.75 1.70 16.11
N PHE A 2 -10.10 1.49 17.27
CA PHE A 2 -8.70 1.01 17.35
C PHE A 2 -8.48 -0.32 16.62
N LEU A 3 -9.30 -1.34 16.83
CA LEU A 3 -9.16 -2.63 16.16
C LEU A 3 -9.27 -2.52 14.65
N MET A 4 -10.21 -1.72 14.13
CA MET A 4 -10.36 -1.48 12.69
C MET A 4 -9.19 -0.71 12.12
N LEU A 5 -8.68 0.28 12.87
CA LEU A 5 -7.48 1.01 12.49
C LEU A 5 -6.23 0.13 12.53
N GLY A 6 -6.08 -0.71 13.57
CA GLY A 6 -5.01 -1.69 13.65
C GLY A 6 -5.04 -2.68 12.50
N LEU A 7 -6.22 -3.19 12.15
CA LEU A 7 -6.41 -4.06 10.99
C LEU A 7 -5.97 -3.37 9.69
N PHE A 8 -6.41 -2.12 9.45
CA PHE A 8 -5.96 -1.32 8.32
C PHE A 8 -4.43 -1.25 8.25
N VAL A 9 -3.77 -0.86 9.35
CA VAL A 9 -2.32 -0.66 9.36
C VAL A 9 -1.57 -1.98 9.11
N VAL A 10 -2.02 -3.09 9.71
CA VAL A 10 -1.41 -4.42 9.54
C VAL A 10 -1.59 -4.93 8.11
N LEU A 11 -2.80 -4.84 7.55
CA LEU A 11 -3.08 -5.29 6.18
C LEU A 11 -2.30 -4.48 5.15
N MET A 12 -2.28 -3.14 5.27
CA MET A 12 -1.52 -2.29 4.37
C MET A 12 -0.01 -2.51 4.52
N MET A 13 0.48 -2.81 5.72
CA MET A 13 1.88 -3.17 5.93
C MET A 13 2.23 -4.50 5.25
N ALA A 14 1.37 -5.51 5.34
CA ALA A 14 1.55 -6.78 4.64
C ALA A 14 1.68 -6.57 3.12
N VAL A 15 0.77 -5.80 2.52
CA VAL A 15 0.79 -5.49 1.08
C VAL A 15 2.05 -4.73 0.68
N THR A 16 2.38 -3.65 1.40
CA THR A 16 3.51 -2.79 1.05
C THR A 16 4.88 -3.41 1.32
N ALA A 17 4.97 -4.42 2.19
CA ALA A 17 6.18 -5.18 2.43
C ALA A 17 6.37 -6.34 1.44
N SER A 18 5.28 -6.98 0.98
CA SER A 18 5.36 -8.17 0.11
C SER A 18 5.86 -7.86 -1.28
N LEU A 19 5.27 -6.86 -1.93
CA LEU A 19 5.51 -6.61 -3.36
C LEU A 19 6.96 -6.22 -3.68
N PRO A 20 7.62 -5.31 -2.93
CA PRO A 20 9.01 -4.93 -3.21
C PRO A 20 9.98 -6.10 -3.17
N ALA A 21 9.77 -7.06 -2.28
CA ALA A 21 10.64 -8.24 -2.15
C ALA A 21 10.64 -9.12 -3.42
N HIS A 22 9.53 -9.12 -4.16
CA HIS A 22 9.35 -9.93 -5.38
C HIS A 22 9.36 -9.11 -6.66
N MET A 23 9.52 -7.78 -6.58
CA MET A 23 9.38 -6.85 -7.69
C MET A 23 10.27 -7.20 -8.88
N VAL A 24 11.55 -7.48 -8.65
CA VAL A 24 12.51 -7.80 -9.71
C VAL A 24 12.10 -9.06 -10.47
N THR A 25 11.74 -10.11 -9.76
CA THR A 25 11.32 -11.39 -10.36
C THR A 25 10.01 -11.21 -11.12
N LEU A 26 9.04 -10.54 -10.52
CA LEU A 26 7.73 -10.25 -11.13
C LEU A 26 7.87 -9.48 -12.44
N LEU A 27 8.69 -8.43 -12.47
CA LEU A 27 8.89 -7.61 -13.68
C LEU A 27 9.61 -8.41 -14.78
N ARG A 28 10.58 -9.25 -14.40
CA ARG A 28 11.29 -10.14 -15.32
C ARG A 28 10.36 -11.19 -15.93
N GLU A 29 9.53 -11.82 -15.13
CA GLU A 29 8.54 -12.81 -15.60
C GLU A 29 7.47 -12.18 -16.50
N ASN A 30 7.19 -10.91 -16.34
CA ASN A 30 6.30 -10.15 -17.21
C ASN A 30 6.96 -9.67 -18.52
N GLY A 31 8.20 -10.10 -18.79
CA GLY A 31 8.87 -9.83 -20.07
C GLY A 31 9.43 -8.41 -20.22
N LEU A 32 9.57 -7.64 -19.13
CA LEU A 32 10.16 -6.31 -19.24
C LEU A 32 11.67 -6.36 -19.52
N PRO A 33 12.20 -5.40 -20.28
CA PRO A 33 13.63 -5.30 -20.55
C PRO A 33 14.45 -5.21 -19.26
N PRO A 34 15.68 -5.78 -19.21
CA PRO A 34 16.50 -5.78 -17.99
C PRO A 34 16.75 -4.40 -17.39
N ALA A 35 16.89 -3.36 -18.22
CA ALA A 35 17.05 -1.99 -17.76
C ALA A 35 15.83 -1.50 -16.95
N TRP A 36 14.62 -1.85 -17.37
CA TRP A 36 13.36 -1.52 -16.67
C TRP A 36 13.22 -2.28 -15.35
N VAL A 37 13.61 -3.56 -15.33
CA VAL A 37 13.56 -4.40 -14.13
C VAL A 37 14.40 -3.81 -12.99
N ILE A 38 15.51 -3.15 -13.32
CA ILE A 38 16.37 -2.49 -12.33
C ILE A 38 15.87 -1.07 -12.02
N ALA A 39 15.44 -0.32 -13.04
CA ALA A 39 15.05 1.08 -12.89
C ALA A 39 13.73 1.26 -12.11
N ILE A 40 12.75 0.35 -12.25
CA ILE A 40 11.43 0.47 -11.64
C ILE A 40 11.48 0.49 -10.11
N PRO A 41 12.17 -0.42 -9.40
CA PRO A 41 12.28 -0.35 -7.94
C PRO A 41 12.92 0.95 -7.46
N ALA A 42 13.93 1.46 -8.16
CA ALA A 42 14.57 2.74 -7.85
C ALA A 42 13.63 3.92 -8.09
N ALA A 43 12.88 3.91 -9.21
CA ALA A 43 11.88 4.93 -9.53
C ALA A 43 10.75 4.97 -8.49
N ILE A 44 10.27 3.82 -8.00
CA ILE A 44 9.28 3.75 -6.91
C ILE A 44 9.81 4.49 -5.68
N GLY A 45 11.08 4.29 -5.31
CA GLY A 45 11.70 5.00 -4.18
C GLY A 45 11.70 6.52 -4.36
N ALA A 46 12.06 7.01 -5.53
CA ALA A 46 12.04 8.44 -5.87
C ALA A 46 10.60 9.01 -5.82
N VAL A 47 9.63 8.29 -6.39
CA VAL A 47 8.21 8.69 -6.39
C VAL A 47 7.62 8.69 -4.97
N GLN A 48 8.07 7.79 -4.07
CA GLN A 48 7.67 7.83 -2.65
C GLN A 48 8.09 9.13 -1.97
N VAL A 49 9.30 9.62 -2.25
CA VAL A 49 9.77 10.91 -1.72
C VAL A 49 8.94 12.06 -2.28
N LEU A 50 8.69 12.06 -3.59
CA LEU A 50 7.82 13.06 -4.22
C LEU A 50 6.41 13.06 -3.63
N GLY A 51 5.83 11.88 -3.38
CA GLY A 51 4.51 11.77 -2.74
C GLY A 51 4.46 12.43 -1.36
N ARG A 52 5.51 12.23 -0.53
CA ARG A 52 5.60 12.88 0.80
C ARG A 52 5.74 14.38 0.69
N LEU A 53 6.55 14.88 -0.25
CA LEU A 53 6.72 16.31 -0.51
C LEU A 53 5.41 16.95 -0.99
N LEU A 54 4.70 16.30 -1.91
CA LEU A 54 3.39 16.77 -2.37
C LEU A 54 2.41 16.87 -1.21
N LEU A 55 2.32 15.83 -0.37
CA LEU A 55 1.44 15.87 0.79
C LEU A 55 1.81 17.01 1.72
N TYR A 56 3.11 17.19 2.04
CA TYR A 56 3.61 18.25 2.91
C TYR A 56 3.25 19.66 2.41
N PHE A 57 3.41 19.94 1.11
CA PHE A 57 3.13 21.26 0.56
C PHE A 57 1.63 21.52 0.39
N PHE A 58 0.84 20.49 0.14
CA PHE A 58 -0.57 20.63 -0.22
C PHE A 58 -1.55 20.21 0.88
N GLU A 59 -1.07 19.68 2.03
CA GLU A 59 -1.95 19.23 3.12
C GLU A 59 -2.94 20.28 3.62
N ARG A 60 -2.57 21.57 3.53
CA ARG A 60 -3.44 22.69 3.94
C ARG A 60 -4.67 22.88 3.04
N HIS A 61 -4.64 22.36 1.83
CA HIS A 61 -5.67 22.54 0.81
C HIS A 61 -6.64 21.34 0.73
N PHE A 62 -6.33 20.24 1.39
CA PHE A 62 -7.14 19.03 1.35
C PHE A 62 -7.82 18.76 2.69
N ASP A 63 -9.07 18.32 2.63
CA ASP A 63 -9.73 17.72 3.79
C ASP A 63 -8.95 16.48 4.24
N VAL A 64 -8.52 16.49 5.51
CA VAL A 64 -7.70 15.42 6.10
C VAL A 64 -8.41 14.06 6.05
N HIS A 65 -9.74 14.05 6.25
CA HIS A 65 -10.52 12.82 6.22
C HIS A 65 -10.62 12.25 4.81
N LEU A 66 -10.77 13.14 3.81
CA LEU A 66 -10.77 12.75 2.40
C LEU A 66 -9.39 12.25 1.96
N ALA A 67 -8.33 12.98 2.30
CA ALA A 67 -6.96 12.59 2.01
C ALA A 67 -6.63 11.22 2.61
N ASN A 68 -7.03 10.98 3.87
CA ASN A 68 -6.83 9.71 4.56
C ASN A 68 -7.62 8.53 3.94
N ARG A 69 -8.61 8.77 3.08
CA ARG A 69 -9.29 7.72 2.30
C ARG A 69 -8.66 7.53 0.93
N LEU A 70 -8.36 8.63 0.24
CA LEU A 70 -7.84 8.58 -1.13
C LEU A 70 -6.41 8.03 -1.18
N ILE A 71 -5.56 8.41 -0.23
CA ILE A 71 -4.15 7.98 -0.21
C ILE A 71 -4.03 6.45 -0.11
N PRO A 72 -4.65 5.75 0.86
CA PRO A 72 -4.60 4.29 0.91
C PRO A 72 -5.27 3.62 -0.29
N ALA A 73 -6.28 4.26 -0.91
CA ALA A 73 -6.95 3.74 -2.10
C ALA A 73 -6.05 3.71 -3.35
N LEU A 74 -4.98 4.50 -3.39
CA LEU A 74 -3.99 4.43 -4.47
C LEU A 74 -3.31 3.05 -4.55
N ILE A 75 -3.16 2.34 -3.44
CA ILE A 75 -2.51 1.01 -3.42
C ILE A 75 -3.32 -0.04 -4.18
N PRO A 76 -4.61 -0.30 -3.88
CA PRO A 76 -5.40 -1.24 -4.67
C PRO A 76 -5.56 -0.80 -6.13
N VAL A 77 -5.66 0.51 -6.42
CA VAL A 77 -5.71 1.00 -7.80
C VAL A 77 -4.40 0.70 -8.54
N ALA A 78 -3.25 0.91 -7.91
CA ALA A 78 -1.95 0.56 -8.48
C ALA A 78 -1.84 -0.94 -8.77
N LEU A 79 -2.30 -1.80 -7.85
CA LEU A 79 -2.33 -3.25 -8.05
C LEU A 79 -3.23 -3.65 -9.23
N LEU A 80 -4.40 -3.02 -9.36
CA LEU A 80 -5.29 -3.25 -10.52
C LEU A 80 -4.60 -2.88 -11.83
N VAL A 81 -3.89 -1.75 -11.88
CA VAL A 81 -3.14 -1.32 -13.07
C VAL A 81 -2.04 -2.33 -13.40
N LEU A 82 -1.31 -2.84 -12.40
CA LEU A 82 -0.27 -3.84 -12.59
C LEU A 82 -0.85 -5.18 -13.09
N ILE A 83 -1.97 -5.63 -12.52
CA ILE A 83 -2.66 -6.86 -12.95
C ILE A 83 -3.21 -6.72 -14.37
N ALA A 84 -3.70 -5.53 -14.74
CA ALA A 84 -4.23 -5.24 -16.06
C ALA A 84 -3.14 -5.03 -17.12
N ALA A 85 -1.86 -4.93 -16.74
CA ALA A 85 -0.76 -4.74 -17.68
C ALA A 85 -0.52 -6.04 -18.47
N PRO A 86 -0.89 -6.10 -19.78
CA PRO A 86 -0.74 -7.32 -20.56
C PRO A 86 0.73 -7.55 -20.88
N ARG A 87 1.10 -8.83 -21.01
CA ARG A 87 2.41 -9.22 -21.52
C ARG A 87 2.45 -8.90 -23.02
N ASP A 88 3.58 -8.41 -23.49
CA ASP A 88 3.87 -8.19 -24.93
C ASP A 88 3.02 -7.14 -25.66
N ALA A 89 2.29 -6.29 -24.96
CA ALA A 89 1.55 -5.19 -25.59
C ALA A 89 2.39 -3.88 -25.61
N ALA A 90 2.22 -3.09 -26.67
CA ALA A 90 2.90 -1.81 -26.83
C ALA A 90 2.68 -0.83 -25.65
N TRP A 91 1.56 -0.97 -24.95
CA TRP A 91 1.17 -0.12 -23.82
C TRP A 91 1.49 -0.71 -22.44
N GLN A 92 2.13 -1.91 -22.39
CA GLN A 92 2.58 -2.52 -21.13
C GLN A 92 3.47 -1.57 -20.31
N GLN A 93 4.46 -0.95 -20.97
CA GLN A 93 5.37 -0.01 -20.31
C GLN A 93 4.64 1.20 -19.73
N THR A 94 3.62 1.71 -20.43
CA THR A 94 2.80 2.83 -19.94
C THR A 94 2.04 2.45 -18.68
N LEU A 95 1.42 1.27 -18.63
CA LEU A 95 0.74 0.78 -17.43
C LEU A 95 1.69 0.53 -16.27
N VAL A 96 2.88 0.00 -16.55
CA VAL A 96 3.90 -0.19 -15.52
C VAL A 96 4.39 1.15 -14.96
N LEU A 97 4.57 2.18 -15.80
CA LEU A 97 4.88 3.55 -15.33
C LEU A 97 3.74 4.13 -14.48
N LEU A 98 2.50 3.95 -14.91
CA LEU A 98 1.33 4.35 -14.13
C LEU A 98 1.28 3.64 -12.77
N PHE A 99 1.55 2.33 -12.76
CA PHE A 99 1.69 1.56 -11.52
C PHE A 99 2.79 2.16 -10.62
N VAL A 100 3.99 2.45 -11.16
CA VAL A 100 5.10 3.06 -10.41
C VAL A 100 4.67 4.38 -9.76
N LEU A 101 3.96 5.21 -10.51
CA LEU A 101 3.47 6.51 -10.03
C LEU A 101 2.44 6.31 -8.89
N LEU A 102 1.41 5.52 -9.12
CA LEU A 102 0.33 5.30 -8.14
C LEU A 102 0.84 4.58 -6.89
N TRP A 103 1.63 3.51 -7.07
CA TRP A 103 2.21 2.74 -5.98
C TRP A 103 3.21 3.56 -5.17
N GLY A 104 4.11 4.26 -5.85
CA GLY A 104 5.13 5.09 -5.20
C GLY A 104 4.51 6.22 -4.40
N MET A 105 3.61 7.00 -5.01
CA MET A 105 2.90 8.09 -4.32
C MET A 105 2.07 7.55 -3.15
N GLY A 106 1.24 6.53 -3.41
CA GLY A 106 0.38 5.93 -2.39
C GLY A 106 1.20 5.42 -1.21
N ASN A 107 2.26 4.64 -1.44
CA ASN A 107 3.10 4.08 -0.39
C ASN A 107 3.89 5.16 0.37
N GLY A 108 4.38 6.19 -0.33
CA GLY A 108 5.06 7.34 0.28
C GLY A 108 4.17 8.09 1.27
N MET A 109 2.97 8.48 0.84
CA MET A 109 1.99 9.19 1.67
C MET A 109 1.36 8.30 2.75
N LEU A 110 1.16 7.01 2.48
CA LEU A 110 0.58 6.04 3.41
C LEU A 110 1.37 5.94 4.72
N THR A 111 2.69 6.15 4.68
CA THR A 111 3.52 6.15 5.90
C THR A 111 3.12 7.26 6.85
N ILE A 112 2.72 8.43 6.33
CA ILE A 112 2.23 9.57 7.11
C ILE A 112 0.83 9.25 7.66
N VAL A 113 -0.08 8.77 6.80
CA VAL A 113 -1.44 8.40 7.21
C VAL A 113 -1.42 7.37 8.34
N LYS A 114 -0.60 6.32 8.24
CA LYS A 114 -0.45 5.32 9.32
C LYS A 114 0.07 5.92 10.62
N GLY A 115 1.02 6.86 10.52
CA GLY A 115 1.61 7.49 11.71
C GLY A 115 0.65 8.41 12.45
N THR A 116 -0.25 9.09 11.76
CA THR A 116 -1.17 10.08 12.34
C THR A 116 -2.54 9.51 12.68
N ALA A 117 -2.92 8.38 12.09
CA ALA A 117 -4.29 7.83 12.17
C ALA A 117 -4.73 7.48 13.62
N ILE A 118 -3.83 6.98 14.48
CA ILE A 118 -4.16 6.66 15.87
C ILE A 118 -4.53 7.94 16.63
N ALA A 119 -3.72 8.99 16.50
CA ALA A 119 -3.98 10.27 17.14
C ALA A 119 -5.29 10.90 16.64
N GLN A 120 -5.59 10.77 15.35
CA GLN A 120 -6.78 11.37 14.74
C GLN A 120 -8.09 10.64 15.06
N TYR A 121 -8.08 9.31 15.09
CA TYR A 121 -9.30 8.50 15.13
C TYR A 121 -9.51 7.70 16.41
N VAL A 122 -8.50 7.61 17.29
CA VAL A 122 -8.58 6.82 18.52
C VAL A 122 -8.33 7.70 19.74
N ASP A 123 -7.08 8.03 20.02
CA ASP A 123 -6.69 8.75 21.23
C ASP A 123 -5.31 9.41 21.04
N GLN A 124 -5.21 10.70 21.39
CA GLN A 124 -3.95 11.45 21.34
C GLN A 124 -3.06 11.18 22.55
N GLN A 125 -3.64 10.84 23.72
CA GLN A 125 -2.90 10.67 24.97
C GLN A 125 -2.16 9.33 25.02
N HIS A 126 -2.69 8.30 24.37
CA HIS A 126 -2.16 6.93 24.45
C HIS A 126 -1.52 6.45 23.12
N VAL A 127 -1.14 7.37 22.23
CA VAL A 127 -0.55 7.04 20.91
C VAL A 127 0.65 6.09 21.03
N ALA A 128 1.55 6.31 21.98
CA ALA A 128 2.74 5.47 22.14
C ALA A 128 2.38 4.03 22.54
N SER A 129 1.49 3.86 23.52
CA SER A 129 1.04 2.54 23.98
C SER A 129 0.28 1.78 22.89
N LEU A 130 -0.60 2.48 22.15
CA LEU A 130 -1.38 1.90 21.06
C LEU A 130 -0.51 1.49 19.87
N ASN A 131 0.49 2.31 19.52
CA ASN A 131 1.49 1.93 18.51
C ASN A 131 2.35 0.75 18.98
N GLY A 132 2.71 0.70 20.27
CA GLY A 132 3.41 -0.43 20.87
C GLY A 132 2.62 -1.75 20.75
N ALA A 133 1.30 -1.70 21.01
CA ALA A 133 0.42 -2.86 20.85
C ALA A 133 0.36 -3.38 19.41
N LEU A 134 0.54 -2.51 18.40
CA LEU A 134 0.60 -2.90 16.99
C LEU A 134 1.99 -3.42 16.59
N GLY A 135 3.02 -3.29 17.43
CA GLY A 135 4.40 -3.63 17.09
C GLY A 135 4.58 -5.09 16.67
N ILE A 136 4.03 -6.04 17.44
CA ILE A 136 4.11 -7.47 17.15
C ILE A 136 3.33 -7.83 15.86
N PRO A 137 2.04 -7.47 15.70
CA PRO A 137 1.33 -7.71 14.45
C PRO A 137 2.02 -7.11 13.22
N LEU A 138 2.60 -5.92 13.34
CA LEU A 138 3.33 -5.28 12.24
C LEU A 138 4.63 -6.01 11.89
N ALA A 139 5.37 -6.47 12.90
CA ALA A 139 6.59 -7.26 12.67
C ALA A 139 6.27 -8.59 11.97
N LEU A 140 5.23 -9.28 12.41
CA LEU A 140 4.75 -10.51 11.76
C LEU A 140 4.28 -10.28 10.33
N ALA A 141 3.56 -9.20 10.08
CA ALA A 141 3.12 -8.84 8.73
C ALA A 141 4.30 -8.54 7.80
N ARG A 142 5.31 -7.80 8.28
CA ARG A 142 6.52 -7.50 7.50
C ARG A 142 7.34 -8.73 7.16
N ALA A 143 7.48 -9.65 8.11
CA ALA A 143 8.27 -10.86 7.92
C ALA A 143 7.50 -11.94 7.14
N GLY A 144 6.22 -12.15 7.46
CA GLY A 144 5.42 -13.25 6.92
C GLY A 144 4.82 -12.97 5.55
N ALA A 145 4.44 -11.72 5.26
CA ALA A 145 3.73 -11.41 4.04
C ALA A 145 4.55 -11.62 2.74
N PRO A 146 5.86 -11.29 2.68
CA PRO A 146 6.68 -11.67 1.53
C PRO A 146 6.79 -13.18 1.35
N LEU A 147 6.91 -13.95 2.44
CA LEU A 147 6.93 -15.42 2.38
C LEU A 147 5.60 -15.96 1.83
N GLY A 148 4.47 -15.41 2.29
CA GLY A 148 3.15 -15.78 1.79
C GLY A 148 3.00 -15.49 0.30
N LEU A 149 3.49 -14.36 -0.19
CA LEU A 149 3.49 -14.05 -1.62
C LEU A 149 4.35 -15.03 -2.41
N GLY A 150 5.51 -15.43 -1.88
CA GLY A 150 6.38 -16.44 -2.49
C GLY A 150 5.71 -17.82 -2.56
N TRP A 151 4.94 -18.23 -1.56
CA TRP A 151 4.20 -19.49 -1.56
C TRP A 151 3.06 -19.53 -2.59
N LEU A 152 2.48 -18.38 -2.90
CA LEU A 152 1.42 -18.27 -3.91
C LEU A 152 1.97 -18.24 -5.35
N TRP A 153 3.28 -18.15 -5.51
CA TRP A 153 3.91 -18.22 -6.81
C TRP A 153 3.86 -19.66 -7.37
N SER A 154 3.58 -19.78 -8.65
CA SER A 154 3.63 -21.07 -9.35
C SER A 154 4.19 -20.91 -10.76
N PRO A 155 4.86 -21.98 -11.31
CA PRO A 155 5.39 -21.91 -12.68
C PRO A 155 4.33 -21.62 -13.76
N GLN A 156 3.08 -22.02 -13.53
CA GLN A 156 1.97 -21.86 -14.49
C GLN A 156 1.35 -20.46 -14.43
N ALA A 157 1.20 -19.89 -13.23
CA ALA A 157 0.48 -18.64 -13.02
C ALA A 157 1.40 -17.46 -12.61
N GLY A 158 2.70 -17.72 -12.37
CA GLY A 158 3.62 -16.71 -11.85
C GLY A 158 3.09 -16.10 -10.55
N TYR A 159 3.10 -14.79 -10.46
CA TYR A 159 2.58 -14.03 -9.31
C TYR A 159 1.08 -13.67 -9.41
N SER A 160 0.35 -14.15 -10.42
CA SER A 160 -1.04 -13.72 -10.66
C SER A 160 -1.93 -13.93 -9.43
N VAL A 161 -1.92 -15.12 -8.84
CA VAL A 161 -2.73 -15.44 -7.64
C VAL A 161 -2.32 -14.52 -6.47
N GLY A 162 -1.02 -14.34 -6.26
CA GLY A 162 -0.50 -13.48 -5.22
C GLY A 162 -0.91 -12.01 -5.38
N LEU A 163 -0.89 -11.48 -6.60
CA LEU A 163 -1.33 -10.11 -6.89
C LEU A 163 -2.82 -9.90 -6.61
N TRP A 164 -3.69 -10.85 -6.99
CA TRP A 164 -5.10 -10.81 -6.64
C TRP A 164 -5.34 -10.87 -5.13
N MET A 165 -4.57 -11.69 -4.40
CA MET A 165 -4.63 -11.73 -2.95
C MET A 165 -4.20 -10.40 -2.33
N LEU A 166 -3.10 -9.79 -2.80
CA LEU A 166 -2.67 -8.47 -2.34
C LEU A 166 -3.72 -7.40 -2.63
N LEU A 167 -4.38 -7.46 -3.77
CA LEU A 167 -5.49 -6.57 -4.11
C LEU A 167 -6.63 -6.70 -3.09
N LEU A 168 -7.10 -7.92 -2.82
CA LEU A 168 -8.16 -8.17 -1.85
C LEU A 168 -7.78 -7.68 -0.43
N ILE A 169 -6.56 -7.96 0.00
CA ILE A 169 -6.03 -7.51 1.30
C ILE A 169 -5.98 -5.98 1.36
N SER A 170 -5.55 -5.30 0.29
CA SER A 170 -5.48 -3.83 0.24
C SER A 170 -6.87 -3.20 0.26
N VAL A 171 -7.84 -3.77 -0.47
CA VAL A 171 -9.25 -3.33 -0.44
C VAL A 171 -9.85 -3.51 0.96
N ALA A 172 -9.61 -4.67 1.60
CA ALA A 172 -10.04 -4.91 2.98
C ALA A 172 -9.41 -3.91 3.96
N GLY A 173 -8.13 -3.56 3.76
CA GLY A 173 -7.44 -2.54 4.54
C GLY A 173 -8.11 -1.16 4.41
N VAL A 174 -8.40 -0.72 3.18
CA VAL A 174 -9.10 0.56 2.94
C VAL A 174 -10.50 0.53 3.55
N ALA A 175 -11.24 -0.56 3.41
CA ALA A 175 -12.56 -0.72 4.04
C ALA A 175 -12.49 -0.62 5.58
N ALA A 176 -11.50 -1.26 6.20
CA ALA A 176 -11.28 -1.17 7.64
C ALA A 176 -11.01 0.27 8.11
N LEU A 177 -10.23 1.06 7.33
CA LEU A 177 -10.00 2.47 7.62
C LEU A 177 -11.29 3.28 7.55
N VAL A 178 -12.10 3.11 6.50
CA VAL A 178 -13.38 3.80 6.34
C VAL A 178 -14.34 3.48 7.50
N LEU A 179 -14.38 2.22 7.92
CA LEU A 179 -15.17 1.79 9.08
C LEU A 179 -14.65 2.42 10.39
N ALA A 180 -13.32 2.50 10.56
CA ALA A 180 -12.72 3.16 11.72
C ALA A 180 -13.11 4.65 11.79
N GLN A 181 -13.08 5.35 10.64
CA GLN A 181 -13.49 6.76 10.54
C GLN A 181 -14.95 6.97 10.88
N LYS A 182 -15.85 6.12 10.33
CA LYS A 182 -17.29 6.18 10.65
C LYS A 182 -17.55 5.93 12.14
N ALA A 183 -16.89 4.93 12.73
CA ALA A 183 -17.02 4.63 14.16
C ALA A 183 -16.44 5.74 15.05
N ALA A 184 -15.40 6.46 14.62
CA ALA A 184 -14.87 7.62 15.32
C ALA A 184 -15.81 8.83 15.25
N ALA A 185 -16.44 9.06 14.10
CA ALA A 185 -17.43 10.14 13.93
C ALA A 185 -18.65 9.95 14.84
N LEU A 186 -19.19 8.71 14.95
CA LEU A 186 -20.34 8.39 15.81
C LEU A 186 -20.04 8.56 17.32
N ARG A 187 -18.78 8.55 17.74
CA ARG A 187 -18.41 8.79 19.15
C ARG A 187 -18.29 10.28 19.50
N ARG A 188 -18.18 11.14 18.49
CA ARG A 188 -18.05 12.61 18.66
C ARG A 188 -19.39 13.34 18.54
N ALA A 189 -20.41 12.68 17.97
CA ALA A 189 -21.80 13.13 17.90
C ALA A 189 -22.57 12.73 19.16
#